data_f7b23a9cddf68d5fca1f84d55b604016
#
_entry.id   f7b23a9cddf68d5fca1f84d55b604016
#
_cell.length_a   1.000
_cell.length_b   1.000
_cell.length_c   1.000
_cell.angle_alpha   90.00
_cell.angle_beta   90.00
_cell.angle_gamma   90.00
#
_symmetry.space_group_name_H-M   'P 1'
#
loop_
_entity.id
_entity.type
_entity.pdbx_description
1 polymer ?
#
loop_
_entity_poly.entity_id
_entity_poly.type
_entity_poly.pdbx_seq_one_letter_code
_entity_poly.pdbx_strand_id
1 'polypeptide(L)'
;MDIETIKDNIDTERIYTELQTFVVNEDQFQDQMDDSHLSVQICLQGINAEMDPYFGSRTLKHIADEGFKEEDFNIFLFPELDYTNSIIEDLLMFRTRVMILKPKTCLSYHADPRKRIHIPIDTNENCFLMIDQYAHHLFANGSAYLCDTTKPHTPINASLDSNRMHLIGMNQQLS
;
A
#
# COMPACT_ATOMS: atom_id res chain seq x y z
N MET A 1 20.26 -4.95 -3.85
CA MET A 1 19.26 -5.94 -3.37
C MET A 1 17.88 -5.36 -3.64
N ASP A 2 16.98 -6.13 -4.26
CA ASP A 2 15.69 -5.59 -4.70
C ASP A 2 14.69 -5.49 -3.55
N ILE A 3 14.85 -6.36 -2.53
CA ILE A 3 13.99 -6.43 -1.36
C ILE A 3 14.84 -6.66 -0.12
N GLU A 4 14.55 -5.92 0.94
CA GLU A 4 15.19 -6.01 2.25
C GLU A 4 14.09 -6.06 3.32
N THR A 5 14.19 -7.01 4.26
CA THR A 5 13.33 -7.01 5.46
C THR A 5 13.84 -5.96 6.43
N ILE A 6 13.00 -5.00 6.81
CA ILE A 6 13.38 -3.87 7.68
C ILE A 6 12.75 -3.95 9.07
N LYS A 7 11.70 -4.75 9.25
CA LYS A 7 11.05 -5.01 10.53
C LYS A 7 10.33 -6.35 10.47
N ASP A 8 10.29 -7.05 11.60
CA ASP A 8 9.55 -8.29 11.80
C ASP A 8 8.60 -8.16 12.99
N ASN A 9 7.82 -9.22 13.22
CA ASN A 9 6.87 -9.34 14.33
C ASN A 9 5.76 -8.27 14.33
N ILE A 10 5.32 -7.87 13.15
CA ILE A 10 4.12 -7.03 12.98
C ILE A 10 2.89 -7.94 13.05
N ASP A 11 1.93 -7.59 13.90
CA ASP A 11 0.64 -8.28 13.99
C ASP A 11 -0.27 -7.88 12.80
N THR A 12 -0.09 -8.57 11.68
CA THR A 12 -0.85 -8.30 10.44
C THR A 12 -2.33 -8.64 10.56
N GLU A 13 -2.71 -9.59 11.42
CA GLU A 13 -4.11 -9.91 11.73
C GLU A 13 -4.81 -8.74 12.44
N ARG A 14 -4.12 -8.09 13.37
CA ARG A 14 -4.63 -6.90 14.03
C ARG A 14 -4.80 -5.74 13.05
N ILE A 15 -3.80 -5.49 12.18
CA ILE A 15 -3.91 -4.49 11.12
C ILE A 15 -5.11 -4.82 10.21
N TYR A 16 -5.27 -6.06 9.78
CA TYR A 16 -6.40 -6.49 8.95
C TYR A 16 -7.73 -6.18 9.63
N THR A 17 -7.87 -6.52 10.90
CA THR A 17 -9.10 -6.28 11.68
C THR A 17 -9.43 -4.78 11.81
N GLU A 18 -8.42 -3.94 12.10
CA GLU A 18 -8.59 -2.49 12.14
C GLU A 18 -9.04 -1.94 10.78
N LEU A 19 -8.37 -2.35 9.70
CA LEU A 19 -8.70 -1.91 8.34
C LEU A 19 -10.13 -2.32 7.94
N GLN A 20 -10.54 -3.55 8.22
CA GLN A 20 -11.91 -4.01 7.92
C GLN A 20 -12.96 -3.25 8.73
N THR A 21 -12.65 -2.86 9.95
CA THR A 21 -13.60 -2.19 10.84
C THR A 21 -13.78 -0.70 10.48
N PHE A 22 -12.72 -0.01 10.12
CA PHE A 22 -12.73 1.45 10.03
C PHE A 22 -12.49 2.03 8.64
N VAL A 23 -11.88 1.27 7.74
CA VAL A 23 -11.41 1.79 6.44
C VAL A 23 -12.12 1.13 5.27
N VAL A 24 -12.22 -0.18 5.27
CA VAL A 24 -12.81 -0.95 4.18
C VAL A 24 -14.31 -1.10 4.43
N ASN A 25 -15.07 -0.01 4.24
CA ASN A 25 -16.51 -0.07 4.27
C ASN A 25 -17.01 -0.84 3.04
N GLU A 26 -17.74 -1.93 3.26
CA GLU A 26 -18.18 -2.85 2.19
C GLU A 26 -18.92 -2.12 1.06
N ASP A 27 -19.78 -1.16 1.38
CA ASP A 27 -20.57 -0.44 0.36
C ASP A 27 -19.69 0.49 -0.50
N GLN A 28 -18.84 1.29 0.14
CA GLN A 28 -17.90 2.17 -0.59
C GLN A 28 -16.82 1.38 -1.33
N PHE A 29 -16.40 0.25 -0.76
CA PHE A 29 -15.43 -0.63 -1.37
C PHE A 29 -16.01 -1.30 -2.63
N GLN A 30 -17.26 -1.74 -2.62
CA GLN A 30 -17.92 -2.32 -3.79
C GLN A 30 -18.05 -1.30 -4.93
N ASP A 31 -18.42 -0.06 -4.64
CA ASP A 31 -18.51 1.00 -5.65
C ASP A 31 -17.15 1.31 -6.28
N GLN A 32 -16.06 1.27 -5.50
CA GLN A 32 -14.68 1.45 -5.99
C GLN A 32 -14.14 0.20 -6.70
N MET A 33 -14.67 -0.97 -6.38
CA MET A 33 -14.29 -2.27 -6.95
C MET A 33 -15.20 -2.69 -8.11
N ASP A 34 -15.82 -1.74 -8.80
CA ASP A 34 -16.55 -2.07 -10.04
C ASP A 34 -15.63 -2.75 -11.07
N ASP A 35 -16.22 -3.32 -12.12
CA ASP A 35 -15.48 -4.10 -13.12
C ASP A 35 -14.41 -3.29 -13.89
N SER A 36 -14.45 -1.96 -13.80
CA SER A 36 -13.49 -1.08 -14.48
C SER A 36 -12.19 -0.87 -13.69
N HIS A 37 -12.18 -1.09 -12.37
CA HIS A 37 -11.03 -0.86 -11.52
C HIS A 37 -10.28 -2.16 -11.22
N LEU A 38 -8.98 -2.18 -11.53
CA LEU A 38 -8.09 -3.33 -11.27
C LEU A 38 -7.58 -3.36 -9.82
N SER A 39 -7.57 -2.19 -9.17
CA SER A 39 -7.14 -2.04 -7.78
C SER A 39 -7.87 -0.91 -7.09
N VAL A 40 -7.99 -1.01 -5.77
CA VAL A 40 -8.41 0.08 -4.89
C VAL A 40 -7.23 0.51 -4.05
N GLN A 41 -7.05 1.81 -3.89
CA GLN A 41 -6.06 2.40 -3.01
C GLN A 41 -6.73 3.42 -2.09
N ILE A 42 -6.56 3.23 -0.79
CA ILE A 42 -7.13 4.09 0.26
C ILE A 42 -5.98 4.66 1.08
N CYS A 43 -5.83 5.99 1.11
CA CYS A 43 -4.81 6.63 1.93
C CYS A 43 -5.18 6.56 3.41
N LEU A 44 -4.21 6.18 4.24
CA LEU A 44 -4.30 6.26 5.70
C LEU A 44 -3.71 7.58 6.22
N GLN A 45 -2.91 8.24 5.40
CA GLN A 45 -2.32 9.55 5.69
C GLN A 45 -2.66 10.55 4.59
N GLY A 46 -3.03 11.76 4.98
CA GLY A 46 -3.38 12.88 4.13
C GLY A 46 -2.57 14.13 4.42
N ILE A 47 -2.86 15.19 3.66
CA ILE A 47 -2.30 16.54 3.86
C ILE A 47 -2.99 17.30 4.99
N ASN A 48 -4.18 16.89 5.37
CA ASN A 48 -4.96 17.34 6.53
C ASN A 48 -5.94 16.24 6.92
N ALA A 49 -6.56 16.34 8.09
CA ALA A 49 -7.44 15.31 8.65
C ALA A 49 -8.79 15.15 7.92
N GLU A 50 -9.18 16.11 7.08
CA GLU A 50 -10.46 16.12 6.36
C GLU A 50 -10.29 15.73 4.87
N MET A 51 -9.06 15.34 4.47
CA MET A 51 -8.79 14.96 3.09
C MET A 51 -9.56 13.70 2.71
N ASP A 52 -10.15 13.69 1.51
CA ASP A 52 -10.70 12.48 0.93
C ASP A 52 -9.60 11.39 0.82
N PRO A 53 -9.78 10.20 1.43
CA PRO A 53 -8.79 9.13 1.41
C PRO A 53 -8.40 8.64 0.01
N TYR A 54 -9.25 8.86 -0.99
CA TYR A 54 -8.97 8.48 -2.38
C TYR A 54 -8.15 9.54 -3.14
N PHE A 55 -8.07 10.77 -2.64
CA PHE A 55 -7.29 11.84 -3.28
C PHE A 55 -5.81 11.50 -3.37
N GLY A 56 -5.19 11.12 -2.25
CA GLY A 56 -3.76 10.79 -2.19
C GLY A 56 -3.38 9.50 -2.91
N SER A 57 -4.36 8.69 -3.35
CA SER A 57 -4.13 7.47 -4.13
C SER A 57 -3.81 7.74 -5.61
N ARG A 58 -4.02 8.97 -6.07
CA ARG A 58 -3.76 9.40 -7.45
C ARG A 58 -2.27 9.34 -7.78
N THR A 59 -1.95 9.46 -9.07
CA THR A 59 -0.55 9.41 -9.53
C THR A 59 0.29 10.55 -8.94
N LEU A 60 1.60 10.34 -8.85
CA LEU A 60 2.54 11.37 -8.37
C LEU A 60 2.45 12.66 -9.20
N LYS A 61 2.27 12.53 -10.52
CA LYS A 61 2.05 13.69 -11.39
C LYS A 61 0.82 14.47 -10.94
N HIS A 62 -0.28 13.81 -10.65
CA HIS A 62 -1.53 14.46 -10.27
C HIS A 62 -1.39 15.23 -8.96
N ILE A 63 -0.79 14.64 -7.92
CA ILE A 63 -0.58 15.34 -6.64
C ILE A 63 0.41 16.50 -6.78
N ALA A 64 1.42 16.38 -7.65
CA ALA A 64 2.36 17.46 -7.95
C ALA A 64 1.70 18.61 -8.73
N ASP A 65 0.81 18.31 -9.67
CA ASP A 65 0.03 19.32 -10.41
C ASP A 65 -0.88 20.14 -9.45
N GLU A 66 -1.34 19.55 -8.34
CA GLU A 66 -2.06 20.21 -7.25
C GLU A 66 -1.15 20.94 -6.25
N GLY A 67 0.17 20.90 -6.45
CA GLY A 67 1.16 21.59 -5.64
C GLY A 67 1.68 20.84 -4.41
N PHE A 68 1.37 19.54 -4.28
CA PHE A 68 1.79 18.72 -3.14
C PHE A 68 2.97 17.81 -3.46
N LYS A 69 3.72 17.47 -2.41
CA LYS A 69 4.76 16.44 -2.41
C LYS A 69 4.28 15.22 -1.62
N GLU A 70 4.95 14.09 -1.82
CA GLU A 70 4.60 12.86 -1.09
C GLU A 70 4.75 13.02 0.43
N GLU A 71 5.74 13.79 0.89
CA GLU A 71 6.01 14.07 2.31
C GLU A 71 4.93 14.90 3.01
N ASP A 72 4.09 15.61 2.25
CA ASP A 72 2.99 16.40 2.80
C ASP A 72 1.85 15.50 3.33
N PHE A 73 1.81 14.23 2.89
CA PHE A 73 0.81 13.25 3.30
C PHE A 73 1.27 12.52 4.58
N ASN A 74 1.21 13.20 5.72
CA ASN A 74 1.70 12.70 7.01
C ASN A 74 0.69 12.83 8.17
N ILE A 75 -0.54 13.29 7.89
CA ILE A 75 -1.61 13.41 8.88
C ILE A 75 -2.51 12.17 8.79
N PHE A 76 -2.75 11.48 9.90
CA PHE A 76 -3.63 10.31 9.94
C PHE A 76 -5.07 10.70 9.62
N LEU A 77 -5.69 9.97 8.68
CA LEU A 77 -7.08 10.14 8.27
C LEU A 77 -8.04 9.28 9.12
N PHE A 78 -7.52 8.22 9.72
CA PHE A 78 -8.26 7.27 10.54
C PHE A 78 -7.58 7.15 11.90
N PRO A 79 -7.84 8.08 12.84
CA PRO A 79 -7.20 8.06 14.15
C PRO A 79 -7.57 6.82 15.00
N GLU A 80 -8.65 6.11 14.64
CA GLU A 80 -9.11 4.88 15.30
C GLU A 80 -8.21 3.66 15.04
N LEU A 81 -7.30 3.73 14.07
CA LEU A 81 -6.36 2.65 13.72
C LEU A 81 -5.17 2.65 14.67
N ASP A 82 -5.38 2.45 15.96
CA ASP A 82 -4.36 2.61 17.00
C ASP A 82 -3.07 1.83 16.70
N TYR A 83 -3.21 0.55 16.38
CA TYR A 83 -2.05 -0.31 16.13
C TYR A 83 -1.42 -0.02 14.76
N THR A 84 -2.23 0.09 13.73
CA THR A 84 -1.76 0.39 12.37
C THR A 84 -0.99 1.71 12.34
N ASN A 85 -1.54 2.76 12.97
CA ASN A 85 -0.89 4.06 13.07
C ASN A 85 0.42 3.97 13.84
N SER A 86 0.48 3.18 14.93
CA SER A 86 1.73 2.98 15.67
C SER A 86 2.84 2.31 14.83
N ILE A 87 2.49 1.39 13.94
CA ILE A 87 3.45 0.76 13.01
C ILE A 87 3.91 1.76 11.94
N ILE A 88 3.00 2.60 11.42
CA ILE A 88 3.33 3.66 10.46
C ILE A 88 4.31 4.66 11.08
N GLU A 89 4.08 5.08 12.34
CA GLU A 89 4.97 5.97 13.08
C GLU A 89 6.34 5.34 13.34
N ASP A 90 6.37 4.10 13.81
CA ASP A 90 7.61 3.38 14.12
C ASP A 90 8.50 3.19 12.88
N LEU A 91 7.89 2.96 11.72
CA LEU A 91 8.57 2.88 10.43
C LEU A 91 8.80 4.25 9.76
N LEU A 92 8.44 5.35 10.41
CA LEU A 92 8.53 6.72 9.88
C LEU A 92 7.93 6.83 8.47
N MET A 93 6.78 6.18 8.26
CA MET A 93 6.14 6.15 6.95
C MET A 93 5.31 7.43 6.71
N PHE A 94 5.26 7.82 5.46
CA PHE A 94 4.36 8.87 4.97
C PHE A 94 3.69 8.43 3.67
N ARG A 95 2.58 9.08 3.33
CA ARG A 95 1.72 8.70 2.20
C ARG A 95 1.37 7.21 2.23
N THR A 96 1.09 6.71 3.41
CA THR A 96 0.72 5.30 3.60
C THR A 96 -0.67 5.04 3.05
N ARG A 97 -0.81 3.94 2.30
CA ARG A 97 -2.03 3.54 1.62
C ARG A 97 -2.27 2.05 1.82
N VAL A 98 -3.53 1.67 1.96
CA VAL A 98 -3.96 0.29 1.70
C VAL A 98 -4.12 0.13 0.20
N MET A 99 -3.43 -0.85 -0.38
CA MET A 99 -3.59 -1.23 -1.78
C MET A 99 -4.19 -2.62 -1.86
N ILE A 100 -5.36 -2.72 -2.49
CA ILE A 100 -6.06 -3.97 -2.74
C ILE A 100 -6.05 -4.22 -4.25
N LEU A 101 -5.49 -5.35 -4.65
CA LEU A 101 -5.39 -5.77 -6.04
C LEU A 101 -6.30 -6.97 -6.27
N LYS A 102 -7.22 -6.86 -7.24
CA LYS A 102 -8.18 -7.92 -7.58
C LYS A 102 -7.49 -9.19 -8.08
N PRO A 103 -8.20 -10.34 -8.03
CA PRO A 103 -7.73 -11.56 -8.69
C PRO A 103 -7.49 -11.35 -10.20
N LYS A 104 -6.55 -12.11 -10.76
CA LYS A 104 -6.23 -12.12 -12.21
C LYS A 104 -5.84 -10.75 -12.76
N THR A 105 -5.19 -9.92 -11.94
CA THR A 105 -4.80 -8.57 -12.34
C THR A 105 -3.33 -8.27 -12.07
N CYS A 106 -2.80 -7.33 -12.83
CA CYS A 106 -1.53 -6.66 -12.56
C CYS A 106 -1.68 -5.17 -12.89
N LEU A 107 -0.85 -4.34 -12.31
CA LEU A 107 -0.78 -2.93 -12.70
C LEU A 107 0.17 -2.74 -13.90
N SER A 108 0.21 -1.52 -14.44
CA SER A 108 1.19 -1.17 -15.46
C SER A 108 2.61 -1.31 -14.92
N TYR A 109 3.52 -1.76 -15.80
CA TYR A 109 4.95 -1.81 -15.47
C TYR A 109 5.51 -0.39 -15.47
N HIS A 110 6.01 0.06 -14.32
CA HIS A 110 6.48 1.44 -14.10
C HIS A 110 7.64 1.49 -13.11
N ALA A 111 8.26 2.64 -12.96
CA ALA A 111 9.24 2.92 -11.93
C ALA A 111 8.80 4.10 -11.07
N ASP A 112 8.98 4.00 -9.77
CA ASP A 112 8.75 5.08 -8.83
C ASP A 112 10.02 5.94 -8.65
N PRO A 113 9.90 7.20 -8.23
CA PRO A 113 11.08 8.02 -7.92
C PRO A 113 11.81 7.57 -6.67
N ARG A 114 11.18 6.75 -5.81
CA ARG A 114 11.71 6.30 -4.51
C ARG A 114 11.32 4.86 -4.22
N LYS A 115 12.08 4.21 -3.33
CA LYS A 115 11.71 2.91 -2.77
C LYS A 115 10.42 2.97 -1.98
N ARG A 116 9.74 1.82 -1.87
CA ARG A 116 8.49 1.68 -1.12
C ARG A 116 8.66 0.66 0.00
N ILE A 117 8.05 0.95 1.14
CA ILE A 117 7.84 -0.04 2.20
C ILE A 117 6.55 -0.77 1.88
N HIS A 118 6.60 -2.09 1.89
CA HIS A 118 5.45 -2.96 1.77
C HIS A 118 5.27 -3.77 3.06
N ILE A 119 4.07 -3.74 3.64
CA ILE A 119 3.63 -4.65 4.70
C ILE A 119 2.49 -5.48 4.12
N PRO A 120 2.73 -6.75 3.76
CA PRO A 120 1.69 -7.64 3.27
C PRO A 120 0.70 -7.94 4.40
N ILE A 121 -0.60 -7.70 4.15
CA ILE A 121 -1.67 -7.90 5.13
C ILE A 121 -2.46 -9.16 4.78
N ASP A 122 -2.88 -9.29 3.50
CA ASP A 122 -3.53 -10.48 2.95
C ASP A 122 -2.92 -10.79 1.59
N THR A 123 -2.34 -11.97 1.46
CA THR A 123 -1.65 -12.39 0.24
C THR A 123 -1.54 -13.91 0.18
N ASN A 124 -1.26 -14.47 -0.99
CA ASN A 124 -1.12 -15.89 -1.21
C ASN A 124 0.05 -16.21 -2.17
N GLU A 125 0.31 -17.48 -2.40
CA GLU A 125 1.41 -17.96 -3.24
C GLU A 125 1.34 -17.51 -4.71
N ASN A 126 0.19 -17.03 -5.18
CA ASN A 126 0.00 -16.53 -6.54
C ASN A 126 0.16 -14.99 -6.63
N CYS A 127 0.57 -14.34 -5.55
CA CYS A 127 0.79 -12.90 -5.49
C CYS A 127 2.28 -12.59 -5.52
N PHE A 128 2.67 -11.69 -6.42
CA PHE A 128 4.07 -11.34 -6.67
C PHE A 128 4.27 -9.83 -6.72
N LEU A 129 5.49 -9.40 -6.44
CA LEU A 129 6.03 -8.11 -6.88
C LEU A 129 7.13 -8.41 -7.89
N MET A 130 6.89 -8.07 -9.17
CA MET A 130 7.93 -8.11 -10.19
C MET A 130 8.80 -6.87 -10.03
N ILE A 131 10.12 -7.04 -9.94
CA ILE A 131 11.12 -5.96 -10.00
C ILE A 131 12.14 -6.35 -11.06
N ASP A 132 12.33 -5.51 -12.08
CA ASP A 132 13.06 -5.84 -13.29
C ASP A 132 12.50 -7.15 -13.91
N GLN A 133 13.29 -8.22 -13.89
CA GLN A 133 12.93 -9.52 -14.46
C GLN A 133 12.65 -10.59 -13.40
N TYR A 134 12.61 -10.20 -12.13
CA TYR A 134 12.49 -11.14 -11.00
C TYR A 134 11.14 -11.02 -10.30
N ALA A 135 10.51 -12.17 -10.06
CA ALA A 135 9.30 -12.28 -9.26
C ALA A 135 9.65 -12.51 -7.80
N HIS A 136 9.13 -11.66 -6.93
CA HIS A 136 9.35 -11.74 -5.50
C HIS A 136 8.04 -12.00 -4.79
N HIS A 137 8.01 -13.02 -3.91
CA HIS A 137 6.92 -13.22 -2.97
C HIS A 137 7.15 -12.38 -1.72
N LEU A 138 6.16 -11.56 -1.37
CA LEU A 138 6.10 -10.85 -0.10
C LEU A 138 5.00 -11.50 0.74
N PHE A 139 5.38 -12.32 1.70
CA PHE A 139 4.43 -13.08 2.51
C PHE A 139 3.84 -12.25 3.64
N ALA A 140 2.56 -12.48 3.99
CA ALA A 140 1.89 -11.91 5.15
C ALA A 140 2.33 -12.66 6.43
N ASN A 141 3.61 -12.54 6.76
CA ASN A 141 4.27 -13.24 7.87
C ASN A 141 4.69 -12.29 9.01
N GLY A 142 4.16 -11.08 9.04
CA GLY A 142 4.52 -10.07 10.02
C GLY A 142 5.78 -9.27 9.68
N SER A 143 6.26 -9.30 8.45
CA SER A 143 7.44 -8.54 8.02
C SER A 143 7.07 -7.30 7.23
N ALA A 144 7.84 -6.23 7.41
CA ALA A 144 7.86 -5.07 6.52
C ALA A 144 9.09 -5.16 5.60
N TYR A 145 8.87 -4.92 4.32
CA TYR A 145 9.87 -5.03 3.27
C TYR A 145 10.13 -3.68 2.61
N LEU A 146 11.40 -3.27 2.55
CA LEU A 146 11.84 -2.17 1.69
C LEU A 146 12.09 -2.72 0.28
N CYS A 147 11.29 -2.27 -0.69
CA CYS A 147 11.35 -2.72 -2.07
C CYS A 147 11.96 -1.64 -2.97
N ASP A 148 12.90 -2.02 -3.83
CA ASP A 148 13.54 -1.10 -4.77
C ASP A 148 12.64 -0.82 -5.98
N THR A 149 11.57 -0.09 -5.74
CA THR A 149 10.60 0.33 -6.74
C THR A 149 11.11 1.46 -7.65
N THR A 150 12.35 1.93 -7.47
CA THR A 150 13.01 2.83 -8.42
C THR A 150 13.36 2.10 -9.72
N LYS A 151 13.41 0.79 -9.67
CA LYS A 151 13.49 -0.08 -10.84
C LYS A 151 12.09 -0.32 -11.43
N PRO A 152 12.00 -0.68 -12.73
CA PRO A 152 10.74 -1.08 -13.34
C PRO A 152 10.09 -2.22 -12.56
N HIS A 153 8.84 -2.04 -12.14
CA HIS A 153 8.14 -3.02 -11.31
C HIS A 153 6.63 -3.03 -11.57
N THR A 154 5.99 -4.12 -11.16
CA THR A 154 4.53 -4.22 -11.10
C THR A 154 4.08 -5.24 -10.06
N PRO A 155 3.05 -4.95 -9.25
CA PRO A 155 2.39 -5.97 -8.45
C PRO A 155 1.49 -6.84 -9.33
N ILE A 156 1.47 -8.14 -9.03
CA ILE A 156 0.66 -9.15 -9.72
C ILE A 156 -0.16 -9.92 -8.67
N ASN A 157 -1.43 -10.11 -8.96
CA ASN A 157 -2.30 -11.06 -8.29
C ASN A 157 -2.81 -12.07 -9.32
N ALA A 158 -2.16 -13.23 -9.41
CA ALA A 158 -2.53 -14.32 -10.30
C ALA A 158 -3.49 -15.33 -9.64
N SER A 159 -4.00 -15.06 -8.43
CA SER A 159 -5.02 -15.91 -7.80
C SER A 159 -6.32 -15.91 -8.61
N LEU A 160 -7.16 -16.92 -8.40
CA LEU A 160 -8.42 -17.08 -9.12
C LEU A 160 -9.55 -16.23 -8.53
N ASP A 161 -9.55 -16.02 -7.21
CA ASP A 161 -10.70 -15.55 -6.44
C ASP A 161 -10.36 -14.71 -5.20
N SER A 162 -9.08 -14.58 -4.84
CA SER A 162 -8.66 -13.90 -3.62
C SER A 162 -8.00 -12.55 -3.94
N ASN A 163 -8.37 -11.50 -3.23
CA ASN A 163 -7.70 -10.20 -3.30
C ASN A 163 -6.29 -10.29 -2.68
N ARG A 164 -5.43 -9.37 -3.08
CA ARG A 164 -4.15 -9.10 -2.44
C ARG A 164 -4.20 -7.75 -1.75
N MET A 165 -3.93 -7.70 -0.44
CA MET A 165 -3.93 -6.47 0.35
C MET A 165 -2.54 -6.21 0.94
N HIS A 166 -1.97 -5.06 0.63
CA HIS A 166 -0.74 -4.56 1.23
C HIS A 166 -0.92 -3.16 1.79
N LEU A 167 -0.26 -2.87 2.90
CA LEU A 167 0.00 -1.52 3.35
C LEU A 167 1.28 -1.04 2.66
N ILE A 168 1.22 0.12 1.99
CA ILE A 168 2.34 0.65 1.19
C ILE A 168 2.59 2.10 1.56
N GLY A 169 3.83 2.45 1.85
CA GLY A 169 4.24 3.81 2.14
C GLY A 169 5.70 4.06 1.79
N MET A 170 6.18 5.21 2.18
CA MET A 170 7.57 5.62 1.99
C MET A 170 8.19 6.03 3.31
N ASN A 171 9.52 5.97 3.36
CA ASN A 171 10.31 6.56 4.43
C ASN A 171 11.42 7.41 3.80
N GLN A 172 11.54 8.66 4.20
CA GLN A 172 12.49 9.60 3.62
C GLN A 172 13.96 9.20 3.87
N GLN A 173 14.23 8.46 4.94
CA GLN A 173 15.59 8.04 5.32
C GLN A 173 16.06 6.78 4.59
N LEU A 174 15.12 5.95 4.10
CA LEU A 174 15.39 4.67 3.46
C LEU A 174 15.20 4.70 1.93
N SER A 175 14.84 5.85 1.40
CA SER A 175 14.50 6.01 -0.03
C SER A 175 15.68 6.47 -0.89
#